data_e821151e0d9c60ae10e2a67a5f8b5365
#
_entry.id   e821151e0d9c60ae10e2a67a5f8b5365
#
_cell.length_a   1.000
_cell.length_b   1.000
_cell.length_c   1.000
_cell.angle_alpha   90.00
_cell.angle_beta   90.00
_cell.angle_gamma   90.00
#
_symmetry.space_group_name_H-M   'P 1'
#
loop_
_entity.id
_entity.type
_entity.pdbx_description
1 polymer ?
#
loop_
_entity_poly.entity_id
_entity_poly.type
_entity_poly.pdbx_seq_one_letter_code
_entity_poly.pdbx_strand_id
1 'polypeptide(L)'
;MGWGEAGAKYASNIEKLRPAHCLVTTFATAERLESGGYQPHGPTDSRRLRLFSGTSNPELAQEIGYYLGVADGPRVIKRFADGELYIQIQESIRGCDVFLIQPTCAPVNDHLMELVIMVDACRRASARQITAVIPYYGYARADRKTAGRESITAKLVANLLVTSGVDRVLAMDLHSSQIQGYFDIPCDHIYGSPVLVDYLGTRDLGEVVVVSPDVGGVARARAFAKQMNDAPLAIIDKRRSGHNVAESLTVIGDVHGKTAILIDDMIDTGGTICQGAKLLRQRGAARVLACATHAVFSPPAVERLSTPGLFEEVVVTNSIPITPPRRFPQLQVLSVANMLGEAIWRIHQESSVSSMFR
;
A
#
# COMPACT_ATOMS: atom_id res chain seq x y z
N MET A 1 7.04 33.26 -25.75
CA MET A 1 7.13 33.95 -24.47
C MET A 1 5.90 33.56 -23.65
N GLY A 2 6.03 32.94 -22.50
CA GLY A 2 4.86 32.66 -21.66
C GLY A 2 4.82 31.32 -20.90
N TRP A 3 5.95 30.65 -20.69
CA TRP A 3 5.98 29.36 -19.92
C TRP A 3 6.74 29.45 -18.58
N GLY A 4 7.38 30.58 -18.30
CA GLY A 4 8.20 30.78 -17.08
C GLY A 4 7.41 31.12 -15.81
N GLU A 5 6.27 31.79 -15.92
CA GLU A 5 5.52 32.27 -14.74
C GLU A 5 4.54 31.28 -14.15
N ALA A 6 4.06 30.32 -14.93
CA ALA A 6 3.16 29.26 -14.44
C ALA A 6 3.89 28.24 -13.56
N GLY A 7 5.15 27.92 -13.90
CA GLY A 7 5.97 27.00 -13.12
C GLY A 7 6.36 27.56 -11.74
N ALA A 8 6.67 28.85 -11.67
CA ALA A 8 7.05 29.52 -10.42
C ALA A 8 5.87 29.69 -9.45
N LYS A 9 4.65 29.91 -9.96
CA LYS A 9 3.43 29.95 -9.14
C LYS A 9 3.00 28.57 -8.61
N TYR A 10 3.33 27.51 -9.36
CA TYR A 10 3.04 26.14 -8.92
C TYR A 10 3.95 25.72 -7.77
N ALA A 11 5.25 26.05 -7.86
CA ALA A 11 6.23 25.77 -6.80
C ALA A 11 5.90 26.50 -5.47
N SER A 12 5.43 27.75 -5.53
CA SER A 12 5.12 28.55 -4.33
C SER A 12 3.83 28.10 -3.61
N ASN A 13 2.92 27.41 -4.30
CA ASN A 13 1.70 26.89 -3.68
C ASN A 13 1.91 25.52 -3.01
N ILE A 14 2.93 24.76 -3.43
CA ILE A 14 3.24 23.43 -2.84
C ILE A 14 3.87 23.59 -1.45
N GLU A 15 4.66 24.65 -1.19
CA GLU A 15 5.20 24.90 0.15
C GLU A 15 4.13 25.23 1.20
N LYS A 16 2.98 25.76 0.78
CA LYS A 16 1.86 26.07 1.68
C LYS A 16 0.96 24.86 2.00
N LEU A 17 1.12 23.73 1.30
CA LEU A 17 0.32 22.51 1.48
C LEU A 17 1.05 21.42 2.25
N ARG A 18 2.17 21.71 2.92
CA ARG A 18 2.82 20.73 3.80
C ARG A 18 1.91 20.47 5.01
N PRO A 19 1.26 19.30 5.13
CA PRO A 19 0.70 18.86 6.39
C PRO A 19 1.88 18.72 7.37
N ALA A 20 1.76 19.29 8.55
CA ALA A 20 2.83 19.39 9.54
C ALA A 20 3.38 18.06 10.09
N HIS A 21 3.00 16.90 9.55
CA HIS A 21 3.39 15.57 10.04
C HIS A 21 3.51 14.50 8.93
N CYS A 22 3.83 14.85 7.68
CA CYS A 22 4.21 13.82 6.72
C CYS A 22 5.73 13.62 6.75
N LEU A 23 6.20 12.67 7.57
CA LEU A 23 7.57 12.19 7.49
C LEU A 23 7.73 11.45 6.16
N VAL A 24 8.38 12.11 5.21
CA VAL A 24 8.85 11.47 3.97
C VAL A 24 10.04 10.60 4.35
N THR A 25 9.80 9.32 4.58
CA THR A 25 10.87 8.35 4.77
C THR A 25 11.54 8.11 3.42
N THR A 26 12.80 8.49 3.33
CA THR A 26 13.64 8.28 2.15
C THR A 26 14.18 6.85 2.14
N PHE A 27 14.10 6.18 1.01
CA PHE A 27 14.71 4.86 0.74
C PHE A 27 16.25 4.92 0.62
N ALA A 28 16.90 5.84 1.29
CA ALA A 28 18.35 5.91 1.34
C ALA A 28 18.77 6.21 2.77
N THR A 29 19.70 5.43 3.28
CA THR A 29 20.44 5.83 4.48
C THR A 29 21.04 7.21 4.26
N ALA A 30 21.09 8.04 5.30
CA ALA A 30 21.58 9.43 5.23
C ALA A 30 22.94 9.56 4.52
N GLU A 31 23.80 8.54 4.61
CA GLU A 31 25.11 8.48 3.94
C GLU A 31 25.03 8.44 2.40
N ARG A 32 23.94 7.93 1.79
CA ARG A 32 23.74 7.98 0.34
C ARG A 32 23.22 9.33 -0.15
N LEU A 33 22.64 10.14 0.73
CA LEU A 33 22.15 11.48 0.39
C LEU A 33 23.26 12.52 0.37
N GLU A 34 24.36 12.31 1.10
CA GLU A 34 25.50 13.26 1.13
C GLU A 34 26.49 13.08 -0.02
N SER A 35 26.55 11.90 -0.66
CA SER A 35 27.53 11.60 -1.74
C SER A 35 26.94 11.59 -3.15
N GLY A 36 25.64 11.69 -3.30
CA GLY A 36 24.97 11.77 -4.59
C GLY A 36 23.68 12.59 -4.44
N GLY A 37 23.78 13.89 -4.71
CA GLY A 37 22.60 14.76 -4.71
C GLY A 37 21.49 14.09 -5.54
N TYR A 38 20.29 13.96 -4.95
CA TYR A 38 19.08 13.54 -5.65
C TYR A 38 18.94 14.43 -6.90
N GLN A 39 19.25 13.84 -8.04
CA GLN A 39 18.94 14.44 -9.33
C GLN A 39 17.58 13.88 -9.72
N PRO A 40 16.52 14.70 -9.82
CA PRO A 40 15.32 14.24 -10.49
C PRO A 40 15.73 13.70 -11.86
N HIS A 41 15.28 12.49 -12.17
CA HIS A 41 15.64 11.80 -13.40
C HIS A 41 15.46 12.77 -14.57
N GLY A 42 16.53 12.99 -15.35
CA GLY A 42 16.62 14.08 -16.31
C GLY A 42 15.56 14.03 -17.43
N PRO A 43 15.26 15.14 -18.09
CA PRO A 43 14.09 15.36 -18.93
C PRO A 43 14.02 14.54 -20.24
N THR A 44 15.01 13.73 -20.57
CA THR A 44 15.11 13.13 -21.91
C THR A 44 14.25 11.89 -22.12
N ASP A 45 13.97 11.09 -21.07
CA ASP A 45 13.20 9.85 -21.24
C ASP A 45 11.77 9.92 -20.67
N SER A 46 11.49 10.87 -19.79
CA SER A 46 10.15 11.09 -19.23
C SER A 46 9.09 11.55 -20.23
N ARG A 47 9.48 11.90 -21.46
CA ARG A 47 8.55 12.35 -22.51
C ARG A 47 7.50 11.34 -22.89
N ARG A 48 7.75 10.04 -22.68
CA ARG A 48 6.82 8.96 -22.97
C ARG A 48 6.07 8.41 -21.76
N LEU A 49 6.51 8.74 -20.56
CA LEU A 49 5.83 8.33 -19.33
C LEU A 49 4.63 9.24 -19.07
N ARG A 50 3.48 8.64 -18.79
CA ARG A 50 2.25 9.34 -18.40
C ARG A 50 1.66 8.69 -17.16
N LEU A 51 1.26 9.54 -16.22
CA LEU A 51 0.54 9.13 -15.00
C LEU A 51 -0.89 9.61 -15.08
N PHE A 52 -1.83 8.76 -14.68
CA PHE A 52 -3.20 9.15 -14.43
C PHE A 52 -3.67 8.50 -13.15
N SER A 53 -4.18 9.29 -12.20
CA SER A 53 -4.83 8.73 -11.03
C SER A 53 -6.32 8.53 -11.27
N GLY A 54 -6.87 7.49 -10.66
CA GLY A 54 -8.30 7.45 -10.43
C GLY A 54 -8.71 8.32 -9.23
N THR A 55 -9.96 8.14 -8.78
CA THR A 55 -10.51 8.97 -7.71
C THR A 55 -10.21 8.45 -6.30
N SER A 56 -9.69 7.22 -6.17
CA SER A 56 -9.54 6.57 -4.87
C SER A 56 -8.43 7.15 -3.99
N ASN A 57 -7.30 7.59 -4.58
CA ASN A 57 -6.18 8.14 -3.80
C ASN A 57 -5.34 9.16 -4.64
N PRO A 58 -5.90 10.32 -4.96
CA PRO A 58 -5.21 11.33 -5.76
C PRO A 58 -3.99 11.92 -5.03
N GLU A 59 -3.99 11.97 -3.70
CA GLU A 59 -2.86 12.48 -2.92
C GLU A 59 -1.61 11.62 -3.13
N LEU A 60 -1.75 10.29 -3.03
CA LEU A 60 -0.65 9.36 -3.30
C LEU A 60 -0.13 9.50 -4.74
N ALA A 61 -1.04 9.67 -5.71
CA ALA A 61 -0.64 9.84 -7.11
C ALA A 61 0.14 11.15 -7.32
N GLN A 62 -0.23 12.23 -6.64
CA GLN A 62 0.52 13.49 -6.66
C GLN A 62 1.92 13.33 -6.06
N GLU A 63 2.05 12.63 -4.93
CA GLU A 63 3.34 12.31 -4.31
C GLU A 63 4.23 11.48 -5.24
N ILE A 64 3.67 10.47 -5.93
CA ILE A 64 4.36 9.66 -6.93
C ILE A 64 4.80 10.55 -8.11
N GLY A 65 3.91 11.40 -8.60
CA GLY A 65 4.21 12.35 -9.68
C GLY A 65 5.35 13.31 -9.30
N TYR A 66 5.36 13.79 -8.06
CA TYR A 66 6.44 14.62 -7.54
C TYR A 66 7.79 13.89 -7.53
N TYR A 67 7.81 12.63 -7.07
CA TYR A 67 9.00 11.78 -7.09
C TYR A 67 9.55 11.59 -8.50
N LEU A 68 8.68 11.35 -9.48
CA LEU A 68 9.04 11.10 -10.87
C LEU A 68 9.33 12.37 -11.68
N GLY A 69 8.97 13.54 -11.17
CA GLY A 69 9.00 14.78 -11.95
C GLY A 69 7.96 14.81 -13.08
N VAL A 70 6.86 14.05 -12.95
CA VAL A 70 5.78 13.90 -13.94
C VAL A 70 4.46 14.34 -13.32
N ALA A 71 3.74 15.22 -13.98
CA ALA A 71 2.42 15.63 -13.51
C ALA A 71 1.37 14.52 -13.71
N ASP A 72 0.38 14.48 -12.81
CA ASP A 72 -0.83 13.68 -12.99
C ASP A 72 -1.61 14.23 -14.19
N GLY A 73 -1.84 13.41 -15.23
CA GLY A 73 -2.38 13.81 -16.51
C GLY A 73 -3.81 14.32 -16.44
N PRO A 74 -4.18 15.28 -17.33
CA PRO A 74 -5.52 15.83 -17.34
C PRO A 74 -6.54 14.78 -17.84
N ARG A 75 -7.59 14.63 -17.05
CA ARG A 75 -8.68 13.69 -17.31
C ARG A 75 -10.00 14.19 -16.74
N VAL A 76 -11.08 13.68 -17.26
CA VAL A 76 -12.42 13.86 -16.70
C VAL A 76 -12.91 12.51 -16.22
N ILE A 77 -13.31 12.45 -14.96
CA ILE A 77 -14.02 11.32 -14.36
C ILE A 77 -15.33 11.89 -13.82
N LYS A 78 -16.44 11.40 -14.34
CA LYS A 78 -17.80 11.84 -13.94
C LYS A 78 -18.67 10.64 -13.64
N ARG A 79 -19.60 10.81 -12.74
CA ARG A 79 -20.67 9.85 -12.47
C ARG A 79 -21.99 10.43 -12.96
N PHE A 80 -22.73 9.67 -13.75
CA PHE A 80 -24.08 10.02 -14.18
C PHE A 80 -25.07 9.81 -13.01
N ALA A 81 -26.28 10.32 -13.19
CA ALA A 81 -27.31 10.25 -12.15
C ALA A 81 -27.76 8.81 -11.82
N ASP A 82 -27.64 7.89 -12.76
CA ASP A 82 -27.89 6.45 -12.60
C ASP A 82 -26.71 5.69 -11.98
N GLY A 83 -25.56 6.35 -11.77
CA GLY A 83 -24.37 5.80 -11.17
C GLY A 83 -23.30 5.32 -12.16
N GLU A 84 -23.57 5.32 -13.46
CA GLU A 84 -22.57 4.97 -14.48
C GLU A 84 -21.40 5.97 -14.48
N LEU A 85 -20.19 5.47 -14.83
CA LEU A 85 -18.98 6.27 -14.92
C LEU A 85 -18.70 6.69 -16.36
N TYR A 86 -18.32 7.95 -16.52
CA TYR A 86 -17.75 8.50 -17.75
C TYR A 86 -16.30 8.91 -17.48
N ILE A 87 -15.38 8.41 -18.32
CA ILE A 87 -13.95 8.73 -18.23
C ILE A 87 -13.43 9.17 -19.58
N GLN A 88 -12.66 10.28 -19.57
CA GLN A 88 -12.01 10.82 -20.75
C GLN A 88 -10.60 11.29 -20.42
N ILE A 89 -9.61 10.76 -21.13
CA ILE A 89 -8.23 11.27 -21.11
C ILE A 89 -8.18 12.53 -21.98
N GLN A 90 -7.63 13.63 -21.45
CA GLN A 90 -7.67 14.94 -22.09
C GLN A 90 -6.35 15.35 -22.76
N GLU A 91 -5.41 14.43 -22.91
CA GLU A 91 -4.16 14.63 -23.64
C GLU A 91 -3.87 13.47 -24.59
N SER A 92 -2.97 13.68 -25.55
CA SER A 92 -2.52 12.60 -26.43
C SER A 92 -1.56 11.68 -25.70
N ILE A 93 -1.94 10.41 -25.62
CA ILE A 93 -1.13 9.35 -24.99
C ILE A 93 -0.66 8.30 -26.02
N ARG A 94 -0.79 8.61 -27.32
CA ARG A 94 -0.37 7.69 -28.38
C ARG A 94 1.11 7.35 -28.27
N GLY A 95 1.40 6.07 -28.16
CA GLY A 95 2.77 5.56 -28.04
C GLY A 95 3.45 5.84 -26.71
N CYS A 96 2.70 6.31 -25.67
CA CYS A 96 3.20 6.53 -24.33
C CYS A 96 3.08 5.28 -23.46
N ASP A 97 3.93 5.19 -22.45
CA ASP A 97 3.78 4.28 -21.33
C ASP A 97 2.87 4.93 -20.29
N VAL A 98 1.73 4.34 -20.09
CA VAL A 98 0.69 4.86 -19.20
C VAL A 98 0.65 4.07 -17.92
N PHE A 99 0.75 4.77 -16.79
CA PHE A 99 0.61 4.21 -15.45
C PHE A 99 -0.67 4.73 -14.83
N LEU A 100 -1.60 3.83 -14.53
CA LEU A 100 -2.89 4.14 -13.94
C LEU A 100 -2.84 3.83 -12.45
N ILE A 101 -2.86 4.86 -11.59
CA ILE A 101 -2.72 4.72 -10.14
C ILE A 101 -4.11 4.67 -9.52
N GLN A 102 -4.52 3.48 -9.06
CA GLN A 102 -5.85 3.28 -8.48
C GLN A 102 -5.84 2.14 -7.44
N PRO A 103 -5.68 2.42 -6.14
CA PRO A 103 -6.02 1.43 -5.14
C PRO A 103 -7.51 1.07 -5.23
N THR A 104 -7.81 -0.23 -5.32
CA THR A 104 -9.20 -0.71 -5.41
C THR A 104 -9.79 -0.92 -4.01
N CYS A 105 -9.66 0.10 -3.14
CA CYS A 105 -10.24 0.16 -1.81
C CYS A 105 -11.72 0.57 -1.84
N ALA A 106 -12.35 0.68 -0.66
CA ALA A 106 -13.76 1.06 -0.58
C ALA A 106 -14.02 2.49 -1.12
N PRO A 107 -15.11 2.66 -1.93
CA PRO A 107 -16.06 1.66 -2.41
C PRO A 107 -15.45 0.76 -3.50
N VAL A 108 -15.23 -0.50 -3.17
CA VAL A 108 -14.35 -1.43 -3.93
C VAL A 108 -14.83 -1.63 -5.38
N ASN A 109 -16.14 -1.82 -5.58
CA ASN A 109 -16.69 -2.07 -6.92
C ASN A 109 -16.57 -0.84 -7.81
N ASP A 110 -16.76 0.35 -7.26
CA ASP A 110 -16.67 1.61 -7.98
C ASP A 110 -15.23 1.86 -8.45
N HIS A 111 -14.26 1.74 -7.54
CA HIS A 111 -12.86 1.97 -7.88
C HIS A 111 -12.30 0.90 -8.82
N LEU A 112 -12.77 -0.36 -8.71
CA LEU A 112 -12.40 -1.40 -9.66
C LEU A 112 -12.96 -1.10 -11.06
N MET A 113 -14.25 -0.75 -11.16
CA MET A 113 -14.87 -0.43 -12.44
C MET A 113 -14.24 0.83 -13.06
N GLU A 114 -13.93 1.84 -12.24
CA GLU A 114 -13.23 3.04 -12.68
C GLU A 114 -11.88 2.67 -13.32
N LEU A 115 -11.07 1.83 -12.67
CA LEU A 115 -9.80 1.38 -13.22
C LEU A 115 -9.99 0.66 -14.56
N VAL A 116 -10.95 -0.25 -14.66
CA VAL A 116 -11.25 -1.01 -15.90
C VAL A 116 -11.62 -0.05 -17.06
N ILE A 117 -12.44 0.96 -16.78
CA ILE A 117 -12.85 1.95 -17.80
C ILE A 117 -11.65 2.85 -18.18
N MET A 118 -10.80 3.26 -17.22
CA MET A 118 -9.58 4.01 -17.51
C MET A 118 -8.65 3.23 -18.44
N VAL A 119 -8.48 1.93 -18.21
CA VAL A 119 -7.67 1.04 -19.07
C VAL A 119 -8.22 1.00 -20.48
N ASP A 120 -9.53 0.80 -20.67
CA ASP A 120 -10.16 0.76 -21.99
C ASP A 120 -9.99 2.11 -22.71
N ALA A 121 -10.16 3.24 -22.01
CA ALA A 121 -9.94 4.57 -22.59
C ALA A 121 -8.49 4.74 -23.07
N CYS A 122 -7.49 4.33 -22.28
CA CYS A 122 -6.08 4.40 -22.66
C CYS A 122 -5.74 3.48 -23.84
N ARG A 123 -6.29 2.26 -23.87
CA ARG A 123 -6.14 1.31 -24.97
C ARG A 123 -6.67 1.88 -26.29
N ARG A 124 -7.89 2.45 -26.27
CA ARG A 124 -8.51 3.09 -27.45
C ARG A 124 -7.77 4.34 -27.89
N ALA A 125 -7.10 5.03 -26.98
CA ALA A 125 -6.24 6.18 -27.29
C ALA A 125 -4.84 5.79 -27.78
N SER A 126 -4.58 4.49 -28.01
CA SER A 126 -3.34 3.92 -28.56
C SER A 126 -2.13 4.13 -27.65
N ALA A 127 -2.27 3.99 -26.34
CA ALA A 127 -1.14 3.86 -25.43
C ALA A 127 -0.22 2.71 -25.91
N ARG A 128 1.09 2.85 -25.69
CA ARG A 128 2.06 1.80 -26.03
C ARG A 128 1.97 0.64 -25.05
N GLN A 129 1.93 0.96 -23.76
CA GLN A 129 1.84 0.03 -22.66
C GLN A 129 0.99 0.64 -21.55
N ILE A 130 0.14 -0.17 -20.95
CA ILE A 130 -0.73 0.22 -19.86
C ILE A 130 -0.36 -0.59 -18.60
N THR A 131 0.18 0.08 -17.58
CA THR A 131 0.49 -0.53 -16.30
C THR A 131 -0.56 -0.10 -15.27
N ALA A 132 -1.29 -1.07 -14.71
CA ALA A 132 -2.16 -0.82 -13.56
C ALA A 132 -1.33 -0.81 -12.29
N VAL A 133 -1.20 0.35 -11.65
CA VAL A 133 -0.55 0.54 -10.35
C VAL A 133 -1.62 0.47 -9.29
N ILE A 134 -1.64 -0.61 -8.53
CA ILE A 134 -2.69 -0.96 -7.57
C ILE A 134 -2.08 -1.05 -6.17
N PRO A 135 -1.91 0.09 -5.46
CA PRO A 135 -1.32 0.10 -4.12
C PRO A 135 -2.10 -0.77 -3.11
N TYR A 136 -3.40 -0.93 -3.30
CA TYR A 136 -4.22 -1.89 -2.58
C TYR A 136 -5.11 -2.67 -3.56
N TYR A 137 -4.95 -3.98 -3.58
CA TYR A 137 -5.72 -4.89 -4.44
C TYR A 137 -6.97 -5.40 -3.71
N GLY A 138 -8.12 -4.85 -4.06
CA GLY A 138 -9.41 -5.29 -3.53
C GLY A 138 -9.71 -6.74 -3.91
N TYR A 139 -10.50 -7.42 -3.09
CA TYR A 139 -10.82 -8.85 -3.22
C TYR A 139 -9.64 -9.81 -3.02
N ALA A 140 -8.45 -9.34 -2.66
CA ALA A 140 -7.27 -10.18 -2.43
C ALA A 140 -7.50 -11.30 -1.40
N ARG A 141 -8.39 -11.10 -0.43
CA ARG A 141 -8.74 -12.11 0.59
C ARG A 141 -9.51 -13.31 0.05
N ALA A 142 -10.14 -13.17 -1.12
CA ALA A 142 -10.83 -14.26 -1.80
C ALA A 142 -9.91 -14.95 -2.83
N ASP A 143 -8.71 -15.35 -2.38
CA ASP A 143 -7.64 -15.95 -3.19
C ASP A 143 -7.81 -17.46 -3.40
N ARG A 144 -8.65 -18.11 -2.57
CA ARG A 144 -8.92 -19.54 -2.61
C ARG A 144 -10.32 -19.84 -2.11
N LYS A 145 -10.82 -21.01 -2.42
CA LYS A 145 -12.06 -21.52 -1.83
C LYS A 145 -11.78 -22.01 -0.42
N THR A 146 -12.57 -21.58 0.53
CA THR A 146 -12.59 -22.08 1.92
C THR A 146 -13.73 -23.08 2.14
N ALA A 147 -14.76 -23.00 1.29
CA ALA A 147 -15.88 -23.92 1.26
C ALA A 147 -16.29 -24.26 -0.18
N GLY A 148 -17.20 -25.19 -0.35
CA GLY A 148 -17.76 -25.53 -1.67
C GLY A 148 -18.56 -24.36 -2.26
N ARG A 149 -18.52 -24.21 -3.60
CA ARG A 149 -19.32 -23.26 -4.39
C ARG A 149 -18.98 -21.77 -4.16
N GLU A 150 -17.83 -21.47 -3.59
CA GLU A 150 -17.29 -20.12 -3.48
C GLU A 150 -16.59 -19.70 -4.77
N SER A 151 -16.56 -18.39 -5.02
CA SER A 151 -15.72 -17.80 -6.08
C SER A 151 -14.27 -17.65 -5.61
N ILE A 152 -13.34 -17.60 -6.57
CA ILE A 152 -11.97 -17.10 -6.35
C ILE A 152 -11.94 -15.69 -6.94
N THR A 153 -12.47 -14.73 -6.18
CA THR A 153 -12.71 -13.37 -6.70
C THR A 153 -11.41 -12.63 -7.03
N ALA A 154 -10.32 -12.93 -6.34
CA ALA A 154 -9.00 -12.40 -6.69
C ALA A 154 -8.58 -12.79 -8.13
N LYS A 155 -8.85 -14.03 -8.57
CA LYS A 155 -8.62 -14.45 -9.96
C LYS A 155 -9.60 -13.81 -10.94
N LEU A 156 -10.86 -13.66 -10.55
CA LEU A 156 -11.86 -12.98 -11.39
C LEU A 156 -11.43 -11.53 -11.68
N VAL A 157 -11.00 -10.79 -10.66
CA VAL A 157 -10.52 -9.41 -10.80
C VAL A 157 -9.28 -9.35 -11.71
N ALA A 158 -8.33 -10.28 -11.53
CA ALA A 158 -7.17 -10.38 -12.42
C ALA A 158 -7.59 -10.57 -13.89
N ASN A 159 -8.54 -11.46 -14.15
CA ASN A 159 -9.06 -11.69 -15.50
C ASN A 159 -9.76 -10.44 -16.08
N LEU A 160 -10.53 -9.71 -15.28
CA LEU A 160 -11.17 -8.46 -15.72
C LEU A 160 -10.13 -7.42 -16.13
N LEU A 161 -9.06 -7.23 -15.35
CA LEU A 161 -7.97 -6.31 -15.68
C LEU A 161 -7.24 -6.72 -16.96
N VAL A 162 -6.88 -8.00 -17.12
CA VAL A 162 -6.25 -8.51 -18.33
C VAL A 162 -7.14 -8.32 -19.55
N THR A 163 -8.42 -8.65 -19.43
CA THR A 163 -9.39 -8.53 -20.54
C THR A 163 -9.61 -7.06 -20.94
N SER A 164 -9.57 -6.12 -19.98
CA SER A 164 -9.70 -4.69 -20.29
C SER A 164 -8.51 -4.14 -21.09
N GLY A 165 -7.35 -4.81 -21.04
CA GLY A 165 -6.17 -4.45 -21.81
C GLY A 165 -4.99 -3.92 -20.99
N VAL A 166 -4.90 -4.30 -19.71
CA VAL A 166 -3.71 -4.08 -18.91
C VAL A 166 -2.58 -4.97 -19.45
N ASP A 167 -1.40 -4.38 -19.66
CA ASP A 167 -0.19 -5.09 -20.11
C ASP A 167 0.68 -5.55 -18.93
N ARG A 168 0.58 -4.87 -17.77
CA ARG A 168 1.37 -5.14 -16.56
C ARG A 168 0.62 -4.66 -15.33
N VAL A 169 0.79 -5.37 -14.23
CA VAL A 169 0.31 -4.95 -12.90
C VAL A 169 1.50 -4.65 -11.99
N LEU A 170 1.43 -3.54 -11.26
CA LEU A 170 2.28 -3.23 -10.11
C LEU A 170 1.39 -3.20 -8.88
N ALA A 171 1.59 -4.16 -7.97
CA ALA A 171 0.79 -4.27 -6.75
C ALA A 171 1.68 -4.27 -5.50
N MET A 172 1.14 -3.80 -4.38
CA MET A 172 1.85 -3.77 -3.10
C MET A 172 1.17 -4.71 -2.11
N ASP A 173 1.97 -5.50 -1.38
CA ASP A 173 1.56 -6.42 -0.30
C ASP A 173 0.25 -7.16 -0.58
N LEU A 174 0.23 -7.93 -1.66
CA LEU A 174 -0.87 -8.84 -1.94
C LEU A 174 -1.11 -9.76 -0.74
N HIS A 175 -2.37 -9.97 -0.36
CA HIS A 175 -2.74 -10.81 0.79
C HIS A 175 -2.07 -12.18 0.77
N SER A 176 -1.90 -12.72 -0.41
CA SER A 176 -1.18 -13.97 -0.69
C SER A 176 -0.28 -13.77 -1.90
N SER A 177 0.98 -14.18 -1.81
CA SER A 177 1.94 -14.05 -2.92
C SER A 177 1.52 -14.86 -4.17
N GLN A 178 0.71 -15.90 -4.00
CA GLN A 178 0.18 -16.71 -5.09
C GLN A 178 -0.73 -15.93 -6.04
N ILE A 179 -1.31 -14.81 -5.60
CA ILE A 179 -2.16 -13.95 -6.46
C ILE A 179 -1.39 -13.44 -7.68
N GLN A 180 -0.06 -13.28 -7.60
CA GLN A 180 0.77 -12.96 -8.77
C GLN A 180 0.56 -13.97 -9.92
N GLY A 181 0.40 -15.25 -9.59
CA GLY A 181 0.14 -16.32 -10.57
C GLY A 181 -1.29 -16.32 -11.14
N TYR A 182 -2.17 -15.42 -10.69
CA TYR A 182 -3.52 -15.26 -11.28
C TYR A 182 -3.53 -14.38 -12.51
N PHE A 183 -2.46 -13.61 -12.71
CA PHE A 183 -2.29 -12.77 -13.89
C PHE A 183 -1.57 -13.55 -14.99
N ASP A 184 -2.14 -13.55 -16.19
CA ASP A 184 -1.50 -14.09 -17.39
C ASP A 184 -0.62 -13.03 -18.10
N ILE A 185 -0.29 -11.95 -17.38
CA ILE A 185 0.59 -10.84 -17.72
C ILE A 185 1.61 -10.62 -16.60
N PRO A 186 2.71 -9.87 -16.82
CA PRO A 186 3.65 -9.54 -15.77
C PRO A 186 2.98 -8.85 -14.59
N CYS A 187 3.29 -9.32 -13.37
CA CYS A 187 2.83 -8.75 -12.12
C CYS A 187 4.04 -8.50 -11.21
N ASP A 188 4.39 -7.22 -11.04
CA ASP A 188 5.42 -6.80 -10.10
C ASP A 188 4.78 -6.64 -8.72
N HIS A 189 5.18 -7.49 -7.79
CA HIS A 189 4.72 -7.45 -6.41
C HIS A 189 5.81 -6.83 -5.53
N ILE A 190 5.52 -5.66 -4.98
CA ILE A 190 6.41 -4.94 -4.06
C ILE A 190 5.88 -5.00 -2.62
N TYR A 191 6.75 -4.72 -1.65
CA TYR A 191 6.46 -4.85 -0.23
C TYR A 191 6.58 -3.50 0.47
N GLY A 192 5.61 -3.14 1.31
CA GLY A 192 5.63 -1.93 2.14
C GLY A 192 6.54 -2.04 3.37
N SER A 193 6.99 -3.27 3.70
CA SER A 193 7.79 -3.53 4.89
C SER A 193 9.05 -2.65 5.02
N PRO A 194 9.82 -2.32 3.97
CA PRO A 194 10.98 -1.45 4.13
C PRO A 194 10.62 -0.06 4.70
N VAL A 195 9.50 0.53 4.26
CA VAL A 195 9.04 1.83 4.77
C VAL A 195 8.69 1.76 6.26
N LEU A 196 8.06 0.65 6.67
CA LEU A 196 7.72 0.41 8.08
C LEU A 196 8.99 0.20 8.93
N VAL A 197 9.94 -0.59 8.43
CA VAL A 197 11.22 -0.89 9.10
C VAL A 197 12.07 0.37 9.26
N ASP A 198 12.20 1.18 8.20
CA ASP A 198 12.94 2.44 8.23
C ASP A 198 12.38 3.39 9.30
N TYR A 199 11.06 3.52 9.36
CA TYR A 199 10.40 4.32 10.39
C TYR A 199 10.67 3.79 11.80
N LEU A 200 10.49 2.48 12.02
CA LEU A 200 10.73 1.86 13.33
C LEU A 200 12.21 1.96 13.76
N GLY A 201 13.13 1.92 12.80
CA GLY A 201 14.57 2.10 13.03
C GLY A 201 14.94 3.49 13.59
N THR A 202 14.07 4.49 13.41
CA THR A 202 14.26 5.84 13.99
C THR A 202 13.78 5.94 15.45
N ARG A 203 13.15 4.89 15.99
CA ARG A 203 12.55 4.86 17.32
C ARG A 203 13.43 4.11 18.31
N ASP A 204 13.49 4.58 19.55
CA ASP A 204 14.05 3.79 20.65
C ASP A 204 13.01 2.76 21.11
N LEU A 205 13.13 1.54 20.62
CA LEU A 205 12.20 0.45 20.88
C LEU A 205 12.70 -0.50 21.98
N GLY A 206 13.95 -0.38 22.41
CA GLY A 206 14.57 -1.34 23.33
C GLY A 206 14.61 -2.76 22.74
N GLU A 207 14.37 -3.78 23.56
CA GLU A 207 14.29 -5.17 23.06
C GLU A 207 12.99 -5.41 22.31
N VAL A 208 13.11 -5.76 21.02
CA VAL A 208 11.99 -5.98 20.11
C VAL A 208 11.69 -7.46 19.94
N VAL A 209 10.42 -7.80 19.82
CA VAL A 209 9.92 -9.08 19.31
C VAL A 209 8.86 -8.82 18.24
N VAL A 210 9.04 -9.41 17.06
CA VAL A 210 8.05 -9.35 15.97
C VAL A 210 6.99 -10.42 16.20
N VAL A 211 5.72 -10.06 16.07
CA VAL A 211 4.60 -10.97 16.40
C VAL A 211 3.71 -11.16 15.19
N SER A 212 3.52 -12.42 14.78
CA SER A 212 2.48 -12.78 13.82
C SER A 212 1.13 -12.87 14.53
N PRO A 213 0.07 -12.19 14.05
CA PRO A 213 -1.26 -12.24 14.66
C PRO A 213 -1.97 -13.58 14.47
N ASP A 214 -1.48 -14.41 13.55
CA ASP A 214 -1.97 -15.77 13.30
C ASP A 214 -0.90 -16.65 12.63
N VAL A 215 -1.20 -17.93 12.41
CA VAL A 215 -0.29 -18.89 11.77
C VAL A 215 -0.08 -18.57 10.28
N GLY A 216 -1.07 -17.98 9.61
CA GLY A 216 -0.99 -17.62 8.18
C GLY A 216 0.01 -16.50 7.90
N GLY A 217 0.16 -15.56 8.82
CA GLY A 217 1.07 -14.41 8.72
C GLY A 217 2.54 -14.70 9.08
N VAL A 218 2.88 -15.91 9.53
CA VAL A 218 4.23 -16.24 10.05
C VAL A 218 5.34 -15.96 9.03
N ALA A 219 5.12 -16.26 7.76
CA ALA A 219 6.13 -16.02 6.73
C ALA A 219 6.42 -14.50 6.57
N ARG A 220 5.37 -13.65 6.60
CA ARG A 220 5.47 -12.19 6.58
C ARG A 220 6.21 -11.68 7.82
N ALA A 221 5.79 -12.13 9.00
CA ALA A 221 6.41 -11.71 10.25
C ALA A 221 7.90 -12.11 10.32
N ARG A 222 8.27 -13.28 9.81
CA ARG A 222 9.67 -13.71 9.71
C ARG A 222 10.48 -12.83 8.76
N ALA A 223 9.94 -12.50 7.59
CA ALA A 223 10.60 -11.60 6.65
C ALA A 223 10.79 -10.20 7.23
N PHE A 224 9.81 -9.70 7.96
CA PHE A 224 9.87 -8.43 8.68
C PHE A 224 10.91 -8.47 9.82
N ALA A 225 10.91 -9.52 10.64
CA ALA A 225 11.87 -9.72 11.72
C ALA A 225 13.33 -9.73 11.21
N LYS A 226 13.54 -10.33 10.03
CA LYS A 226 14.86 -10.34 9.36
C LYS A 226 15.35 -8.93 9.00
N GLN A 227 14.44 -8.05 8.56
CA GLN A 227 14.75 -6.65 8.27
C GLN A 227 14.95 -5.82 9.57
N MET A 228 14.43 -6.29 10.70
CA MET A 228 14.60 -5.71 12.04
C MET A 228 15.78 -6.35 12.79
N ASN A 229 16.92 -6.49 12.13
CA ASN A 229 18.16 -7.08 12.69
C ASN A 229 17.97 -8.49 13.27
N ASP A 230 17.26 -9.36 12.56
CA ASP A 230 16.91 -10.72 12.98
C ASP A 230 16.22 -10.77 14.35
N ALA A 231 15.32 -9.83 14.61
CA ALA A 231 14.54 -9.76 15.85
C ALA A 231 13.84 -11.11 16.16
N PRO A 232 13.71 -11.51 17.42
CA PRO A 232 12.93 -12.68 17.79
C PRO A 232 11.51 -12.66 17.26
N LEU A 233 10.96 -13.85 16.95
CA LEU A 233 9.61 -14.03 16.43
C LEU A 233 8.73 -14.68 17.50
N ALA A 234 7.53 -14.15 17.68
CA ALA A 234 6.44 -14.78 18.41
C ALA A 234 5.21 -14.95 17.51
N ILE A 235 4.33 -15.88 17.86
CA ILE A 235 3.12 -16.21 17.07
C ILE A 235 1.93 -16.27 18.00
N ILE A 236 0.82 -15.67 17.60
CA ILE A 236 -0.47 -15.86 18.27
C ILE A 236 -1.16 -17.06 17.61
N ASP A 237 -1.24 -18.17 18.34
CA ASP A 237 -1.96 -19.37 17.91
C ASP A 237 -3.41 -19.31 18.39
N LYS A 238 -4.33 -19.43 17.42
CA LYS A 238 -5.77 -19.41 17.66
C LYS A 238 -6.32 -20.84 17.53
N ARG A 239 -6.58 -21.48 18.67
CA ARG A 239 -7.15 -22.83 18.68
C ARG A 239 -8.65 -22.79 18.89
N ARG A 240 -9.36 -23.47 17.99
CA ARG A 240 -10.78 -23.80 18.17
C ARG A 240 -10.88 -25.20 18.74
N SER A 241 -11.15 -25.33 20.03
CA SER A 241 -11.23 -26.63 20.70
C SER A 241 -12.60 -27.32 20.58
N GLY A 242 -13.45 -26.95 19.62
CA GLY A 242 -14.73 -27.59 19.36
C GLY A 242 -15.89 -26.64 19.06
N HIS A 243 -17.06 -27.21 18.70
CA HIS A 243 -18.30 -26.43 18.56
C HIS A 243 -18.73 -25.89 19.94
N ASN A 244 -18.98 -24.57 20.05
CA ASN A 244 -19.41 -23.86 21.26
C ASN A 244 -18.37 -23.73 22.39
N VAL A 245 -17.07 -23.91 22.13
CA VAL A 245 -16.01 -23.63 23.12
C VAL A 245 -15.40 -22.25 22.81
N ALA A 246 -15.16 -21.45 23.87
CA ALA A 246 -14.51 -20.15 23.72
C ALA A 246 -13.15 -20.30 23.02
N GLU A 247 -12.89 -19.47 22.02
CA GLU A 247 -11.62 -19.46 21.29
C GLU A 247 -10.47 -19.19 22.28
N SER A 248 -9.51 -20.12 22.38
CA SER A 248 -8.32 -19.89 23.19
C SER A 248 -7.21 -19.30 22.30
N LEU A 249 -6.66 -18.17 22.75
CA LEU A 249 -5.50 -17.56 22.14
C LEU A 249 -4.26 -17.86 22.99
N THR A 250 -3.19 -18.32 22.36
CA THR A 250 -1.91 -18.62 23.03
C THR A 250 -0.78 -17.92 22.31
N VAL A 251 0.18 -17.35 23.06
CA VAL A 251 1.42 -16.81 22.49
C VAL A 251 2.48 -17.90 22.52
N ILE A 252 3.07 -18.17 21.38
CA ILE A 252 4.25 -19.01 21.21
C ILE A 252 5.45 -18.09 21.00
N GLY A 253 6.42 -18.15 21.86
CA GLY A 253 7.58 -17.25 21.92
C GLY A 253 7.55 -16.37 23.16
N ASP A 254 8.70 -15.74 23.48
CA ASP A 254 8.87 -14.88 24.64
C ASP A 254 8.65 -13.41 24.29
N VAL A 255 7.70 -12.77 25.00
CA VAL A 255 7.32 -11.36 24.80
C VAL A 255 7.49 -10.54 26.08
N HIS A 256 7.86 -11.19 27.22
CA HIS A 256 7.94 -10.54 28.52
C HIS A 256 9.01 -9.44 28.54
N GLY A 257 8.65 -8.27 29.00
CA GLY A 257 9.53 -7.11 29.10
C GLY A 257 9.91 -6.44 27.76
N LYS A 258 9.48 -7.00 26.62
CA LYS A 258 9.87 -6.55 25.28
C LYS A 258 8.85 -5.62 24.63
N THR A 259 9.28 -4.90 23.61
CA THR A 259 8.41 -4.20 22.67
C THR A 259 7.90 -5.20 21.62
N ALA A 260 6.62 -5.54 21.70
CA ALA A 260 5.98 -6.46 20.75
C ALA A 260 5.42 -5.68 19.56
N ILE A 261 5.86 -6.04 18.35
CA ILE A 261 5.40 -5.44 17.07
C ILE A 261 4.52 -6.46 16.36
N LEU A 262 3.21 -6.27 16.41
CA LEU A 262 2.25 -7.03 15.61
C LEU A 262 2.33 -6.59 14.16
N ILE A 263 2.58 -7.50 13.22
CA ILE A 263 2.71 -7.21 11.78
C ILE A 263 1.70 -8.01 10.96
N ASP A 264 0.93 -7.30 10.10
CA ASP A 264 0.03 -7.90 9.14
C ASP A 264 0.10 -7.19 7.77
N ASP A 265 -0.55 -7.72 6.72
CA ASP A 265 -0.71 -7.00 5.46
C ASP A 265 -1.73 -5.88 5.59
N MET A 266 -2.81 -6.13 6.30
CA MET A 266 -3.90 -5.16 6.45
C MET A 266 -4.52 -5.20 7.84
N ILE A 267 -5.04 -4.05 8.25
CA ILE A 267 -5.95 -3.94 9.40
C ILE A 267 -7.33 -3.58 8.86
N ASP A 268 -8.27 -4.53 8.93
CA ASP A 268 -9.65 -4.31 8.51
C ASP A 268 -10.50 -3.84 9.71
N THR A 269 -11.20 -4.73 10.39
CA THR A 269 -12.05 -4.37 11.55
C THR A 269 -11.27 -4.20 12.86
N GLY A 270 -9.97 -4.47 12.87
CA GLY A 270 -9.11 -4.38 14.05
C GLY A 270 -9.33 -5.49 15.10
N GLY A 271 -10.25 -6.43 14.86
CA GLY A 271 -10.60 -7.44 15.87
C GLY A 271 -9.43 -8.32 16.28
N THR A 272 -8.80 -8.98 15.32
CA THR A 272 -7.68 -9.91 15.54
C THR A 272 -6.49 -9.21 16.19
N ILE A 273 -6.10 -8.05 15.65
CA ILE A 273 -4.91 -7.33 16.12
C ILE A 273 -5.12 -6.77 17.54
N CYS A 274 -6.33 -6.30 17.85
CA CYS A 274 -6.65 -5.83 19.21
C CYS A 274 -6.73 -6.97 20.24
N GLN A 275 -7.27 -8.12 19.87
CA GLN A 275 -7.26 -9.31 20.73
C GLN A 275 -5.81 -9.77 20.95
N GLY A 276 -4.98 -9.78 19.93
CA GLY A 276 -3.56 -10.08 20.02
C GLY A 276 -2.83 -9.12 20.96
N ALA A 277 -3.05 -7.82 20.82
CA ALA A 277 -2.44 -6.80 21.69
C ALA A 277 -2.81 -6.98 23.16
N LYS A 278 -4.08 -7.26 23.46
CA LYS A 278 -4.53 -7.56 24.84
C LYS A 278 -3.80 -8.76 25.41
N LEU A 279 -3.67 -9.84 24.63
CA LEU A 279 -2.97 -11.05 25.05
C LEU A 279 -1.48 -10.78 25.30
N LEU A 280 -0.81 -10.02 24.42
CA LEU A 280 0.60 -9.66 24.58
C LEU A 280 0.84 -8.85 25.87
N ARG A 281 -0.04 -7.89 26.17
CA ARG A 281 -0.02 -7.14 27.44
C ARG A 281 -0.18 -8.07 28.64
N GLN A 282 -1.13 -9.01 28.59
CA GLN A 282 -1.33 -10.02 29.65
C GLN A 282 -0.11 -10.95 29.83
N ARG A 283 0.67 -11.16 28.76
CA ARG A 283 1.91 -11.95 28.79
C ARG A 283 3.15 -11.14 29.17
N GLY A 284 2.96 -9.86 29.58
CA GLY A 284 4.02 -9.02 30.12
C GLY A 284 4.81 -8.25 29.06
N ALA A 285 4.30 -8.08 27.85
CA ALA A 285 4.92 -7.17 26.89
C ALA A 285 4.93 -5.74 27.44
N ALA A 286 6.12 -5.11 27.46
CA ALA A 286 6.28 -3.76 27.98
C ALA A 286 5.58 -2.73 27.09
N ARG A 287 5.69 -2.88 25.78
CA ARG A 287 5.08 -2.02 24.76
C ARG A 287 4.43 -2.88 23.69
N VAL A 288 3.36 -2.40 23.05
CA VAL A 288 2.73 -3.08 21.92
C VAL A 288 2.51 -2.07 20.81
N LEU A 289 3.06 -2.36 19.64
CA LEU A 289 2.85 -1.62 18.40
C LEU A 289 2.11 -2.53 17.41
N ALA A 290 1.36 -1.92 16.49
CA ALA A 290 0.77 -2.61 15.36
C ALA A 290 1.27 -2.01 14.06
N CYS A 291 1.66 -2.83 13.10
CA CYS A 291 2.12 -2.41 11.79
C CYS A 291 1.34 -3.14 10.70
N ALA A 292 0.90 -2.42 9.68
CA ALA A 292 0.31 -3.01 8.49
C ALA A 292 0.53 -2.10 7.27
N THR A 293 0.62 -2.68 6.10
CA THR A 293 0.68 -1.90 4.86
C THR A 293 -0.67 -1.25 4.58
N HIS A 294 -1.78 -1.98 4.70
CA HIS A 294 -3.09 -1.51 4.27
C HIS A 294 -4.02 -1.18 5.44
N ALA A 295 -4.36 0.10 5.56
CA ALA A 295 -5.33 0.58 6.54
C ALA A 295 -6.76 0.53 5.97
N VAL A 296 -7.36 -0.64 5.91
CA VAL A 296 -8.74 -0.80 5.43
C VAL A 296 -9.71 -0.12 6.39
N PHE A 297 -9.49 -0.27 7.69
CA PHE A 297 -10.21 0.41 8.78
C PHE A 297 -11.73 0.43 8.64
N SER A 298 -12.29 -0.73 8.31
CA SER A 298 -13.75 -0.90 8.35
C SER A 298 -14.27 -0.75 9.78
N PRO A 299 -15.44 -0.15 9.99
CA PRO A 299 -16.02 -0.06 11.33
C PRO A 299 -16.14 -1.43 12.01
N PRO A 300 -15.82 -1.55 13.31
CA PRO A 300 -15.45 -0.50 14.28
C PRO A 300 -13.92 -0.39 14.53
N ALA A 301 -13.07 -0.47 13.50
CA ALA A 301 -11.61 -0.51 13.65
C ALA A 301 -11.06 0.67 14.45
N VAL A 302 -11.45 1.91 14.11
CA VAL A 302 -10.96 3.13 14.74
C VAL A 302 -11.23 3.11 16.25
N GLU A 303 -12.45 2.77 16.65
CA GLU A 303 -12.84 2.66 18.06
C GLU A 303 -11.96 1.63 18.81
N ARG A 304 -11.73 0.47 18.19
CA ARG A 304 -10.92 -0.60 18.79
C ARG A 304 -9.44 -0.23 18.90
N LEU A 305 -8.89 0.36 17.85
CA LEU A 305 -7.47 0.71 17.77
C LEU A 305 -7.11 1.90 18.66
N SER A 306 -8.04 2.83 18.87
CA SER A 306 -7.87 3.99 19.75
C SER A 306 -8.08 3.68 21.25
N THR A 307 -8.33 2.40 21.60
CA THR A 307 -8.48 2.01 23.02
C THR A 307 -7.25 2.43 23.81
N PRO A 308 -7.41 3.26 24.89
CA PRO A 308 -6.28 3.75 25.66
C PRO A 308 -5.43 2.62 26.27
N GLY A 309 -4.10 2.73 26.17
CA GLY A 309 -3.14 1.77 26.73
C GLY A 309 -3.04 0.45 25.98
N LEU A 310 -3.80 0.23 24.90
CA LEU A 310 -3.72 -0.99 24.11
C LEU A 310 -2.50 -0.96 23.20
N PHE A 311 -2.40 0.05 22.35
CA PHE A 311 -1.26 0.28 21.45
C PHE A 311 -0.53 1.56 21.87
N GLU A 312 0.78 1.55 21.72
CA GLU A 312 1.58 2.78 21.75
C GLU A 312 1.52 3.50 20.42
N GLU A 313 1.68 2.77 19.35
CA GLU A 313 1.50 3.25 17.98
C GLU A 313 0.81 2.19 17.11
N VAL A 314 0.06 2.68 16.13
CA VAL A 314 -0.46 1.90 14.99
C VAL A 314 0.12 2.52 13.72
N VAL A 315 1.04 1.82 13.08
CA VAL A 315 1.80 2.31 11.93
C VAL A 315 1.27 1.67 10.66
N VAL A 316 0.82 2.49 9.73
CA VAL A 316 0.28 2.04 8.44
C VAL A 316 0.84 2.87 7.29
N THR A 317 0.54 2.47 6.06
CA THR A 317 0.92 3.28 4.90
C THR A 317 -0.29 4.00 4.29
N ASN A 318 0.01 4.95 3.38
CA ASN A 318 -1.00 5.64 2.59
C ASN A 318 -1.40 4.87 1.31
N SER A 319 -1.15 3.56 1.25
CA SER A 319 -1.64 2.69 0.16
C SER A 319 -3.16 2.73 -0.01
N ILE A 320 -3.87 3.01 1.10
CA ILE A 320 -5.28 3.38 1.16
C ILE A 320 -5.38 4.77 1.78
N PRO A 321 -6.19 5.71 1.26
CA PRO A 321 -6.29 7.05 1.82
C PRO A 321 -6.91 7.04 3.21
N ILE A 322 -6.32 7.80 4.13
CA ILE A 322 -6.81 7.94 5.51
C ILE A 322 -7.59 9.25 5.65
N THR A 323 -8.88 9.15 5.56
CA THR A 323 -9.79 10.29 5.75
C THR A 323 -9.80 10.77 7.21
N PRO A 324 -10.13 12.05 7.50
CA PRO A 324 -10.13 12.58 8.85
C PRO A 324 -10.90 11.74 9.89
N PRO A 325 -12.08 11.16 9.60
CA PRO A 325 -12.80 10.30 10.55
C PRO A 325 -12.07 8.99 10.92
N ARG A 326 -11.05 8.59 10.14
CA ARG A 326 -10.26 7.38 10.38
C ARG A 326 -8.97 7.66 11.14
N ARG A 327 -8.70 8.93 11.51
CA ARG A 327 -7.53 9.33 12.29
C ARG A 327 -7.80 9.21 13.78
N PHE A 328 -6.79 8.77 14.53
CA PHE A 328 -6.80 8.66 15.99
C PHE A 328 -5.39 8.93 16.52
N PRO A 329 -5.22 9.26 17.83
CA PRO A 329 -3.94 9.76 18.37
C PRO A 329 -2.74 8.84 18.17
N GLN A 330 -2.93 7.52 18.21
CA GLN A 330 -1.84 6.54 18.09
C GLN A 330 -1.49 6.21 16.63
N LEU A 331 -2.26 6.75 15.66
CA LEU A 331 -2.08 6.41 14.24
C LEU A 331 -0.92 7.19 13.63
N GLN A 332 0.03 6.45 13.07
CA GLN A 332 1.08 6.96 12.20
C GLN A 332 0.86 6.46 10.76
N VAL A 333 0.88 7.38 9.81
CA VAL A 333 0.71 7.06 8.37
C VAL A 333 1.98 7.39 7.63
N LEU A 334 2.55 6.42 6.94
CA LEU A 334 3.78 6.55 6.17
C LEU A 334 3.47 6.58 4.66
N SER A 335 4.19 7.38 3.91
CA SER A 335 4.02 7.41 2.46
C SER A 335 4.80 6.29 1.77
N VAL A 336 4.15 5.62 0.83
CA VAL A 336 4.76 4.63 -0.08
C VAL A 336 5.03 5.21 -1.49
N ALA A 337 4.89 6.52 -1.64
CA ALA A 337 5.01 7.18 -2.94
C ALA A 337 6.39 7.00 -3.57
N ASN A 338 7.46 7.16 -2.80
CA ASN A 338 8.82 7.01 -3.31
C ASN A 338 9.10 5.58 -3.80
N MET A 339 8.59 4.59 -3.07
CA MET A 339 8.74 3.18 -3.45
C MET A 339 7.97 2.87 -4.73
N LEU A 340 6.72 3.31 -4.83
CA LEU A 340 5.90 3.14 -6.04
C LEU A 340 6.49 3.92 -7.21
N GLY A 341 6.97 5.15 -6.97
CA GLY A 341 7.63 5.96 -7.98
C GLY A 341 8.90 5.30 -8.53
N GLU A 342 9.75 4.77 -7.67
CA GLU A 342 10.96 4.02 -8.08
C GLU A 342 10.59 2.76 -8.88
N ALA A 343 9.56 2.02 -8.47
CA ALA A 343 9.09 0.85 -9.22
C ALA A 343 8.56 1.25 -10.61
N ILE A 344 7.76 2.32 -10.70
CA ILE A 344 7.25 2.87 -11.97
C ILE A 344 8.43 3.28 -12.86
N TRP A 345 9.40 3.99 -12.32
CA TRP A 345 10.59 4.40 -13.06
C TRP A 345 11.35 3.22 -13.62
N ARG A 346 11.59 2.18 -12.80
CA ARG A 346 12.27 0.96 -13.25
C ARG A 346 11.51 0.20 -14.33
N ILE A 347 10.19 0.11 -14.21
CA ILE A 347 9.34 -0.50 -15.24
C ILE A 347 9.47 0.27 -16.55
N HIS A 348 9.40 1.61 -16.51
CA HIS A 348 9.55 2.47 -17.67
C HIS A 348 10.93 2.36 -18.31
N GLN A 349 11.99 2.20 -17.51
CA GLN A 349 13.37 2.03 -17.96
C GLN A 349 13.73 0.57 -18.28
N GLU A 350 12.74 -0.35 -18.30
CA GLU A 350 12.95 -1.79 -18.52
C GLU A 350 13.99 -2.42 -17.55
N SER A 351 14.09 -1.84 -16.34
CA SER A 351 15.02 -2.25 -15.29
C SER A 351 14.35 -3.15 -14.25
N SER A 352 15.17 -3.91 -13.51
CA SER A 352 14.66 -4.87 -12.51
C SER A 352 14.03 -4.19 -11.31
N VAL A 353 12.74 -4.44 -11.08
CA VAL A 353 12.00 -4.02 -9.87
C VAL A 353 12.45 -4.82 -8.64
N SER A 354 12.74 -6.12 -8.80
CA SER A 354 13.13 -6.99 -7.69
C SER A 354 14.47 -6.59 -7.03
N SER A 355 15.30 -5.83 -7.73
CA SER A 355 16.57 -5.32 -7.16
C SER A 355 16.37 -4.25 -6.08
N MET A 356 15.17 -3.68 -5.94
CA MET A 356 14.82 -2.74 -4.86
C MET A 356 14.80 -3.39 -3.47
N PHE A 357 14.72 -4.72 -3.41
CA PHE A 357 14.54 -5.49 -2.17
C PHE A 357 15.75 -6.41 -1.85
N ARG A 358 16.90 -6.15 -2.46
CA ARG A 358 18.16 -6.88 -2.25
C ARG A 358 19.09 -6.17 -1.31
#